data_1ac430b7bbe12b457b2f2f80919a5df2
#
_entry.id   1ac430b7bbe12b457b2f2f80919a5df2
#
_cell.length_a   1.000
_cell.length_b   1.000
_cell.length_c   1.000
_cell.angle_alpha   90.00
_cell.angle_beta   90.00
_cell.angle_gamma   90.00
#
_symmetry.space_group_name_H-M   'P 1'
#
loop_
_entity.id
_entity.type
_entity.pdbx_description
1 polymer ?
#
loop_
_entity_poly.entity_id
_entity_poly.type
_entity_poly.pdbx_seq_one_letter_code
_entity_poly.pdbx_strand_id
1 'polypeptide(L)'
;KCRELPGVRGVRQSFHRIGSREMLLGDGMGWFWEQAQELDLPLMILVLQEDMPRVGEIVMRYPRLRIALDHLGLHEGRDEGAFKHFANVIALAKHPNICVKTSCLPLYTADAYPFRRIHGYVREVYNAYGARRMFWGSDLSRLPCSYRQGVTYFTDELDWLKGGELDLVMGRALCQWLNWAV
;
A
#
# COMPACT_ATOMS: atom_id res chain seq x y z
N LYS A 1 -23.26 -10.00 2.66
CA LYS A 1 -23.20 -9.84 4.15
C LYS A 1 -22.18 -8.78 4.59
N CYS A 2 -20.87 -8.86 4.24
CA CYS A 2 -19.90 -7.85 4.69
C CYS A 2 -20.25 -6.43 4.23
N ARG A 3 -20.68 -6.25 2.98
CA ARG A 3 -21.04 -4.94 2.41
C ARG A 3 -22.30 -4.33 3.04
N GLU A 4 -23.14 -5.15 3.64
CA GLU A 4 -24.39 -4.73 4.31
C GLU A 4 -24.15 -4.24 5.73
N LEU A 5 -22.94 -4.49 6.28
CA LEU A 5 -22.59 -4.05 7.62
C LEU A 5 -22.24 -2.55 7.60
N PRO A 6 -22.85 -1.73 8.45
CA PRO A 6 -22.53 -0.32 8.54
C PRO A 6 -21.03 -0.10 8.83
N GLY A 7 -20.39 0.77 8.05
CA GLY A 7 -18.98 1.12 8.23
C GLY A 7 -17.95 0.18 7.59
N VAL A 8 -18.34 -1.00 7.09
CA VAL A 8 -17.40 -1.86 6.32
C VAL A 8 -17.17 -1.26 4.94
N ARG A 9 -15.92 -0.89 4.64
CA ARG A 9 -15.51 -0.24 3.39
C ARG A 9 -14.57 -1.08 2.53
N GLY A 10 -14.01 -2.14 3.07
CA GLY A 10 -13.06 -3.00 2.38
C GLY A 10 -12.67 -4.19 3.25
N VAL A 11 -11.88 -5.08 2.69
CA VAL A 11 -11.34 -6.25 3.41
C VAL A 11 -9.82 -6.19 3.41
N ARG A 12 -9.21 -6.54 4.53
CA ARG A 12 -7.76 -6.67 4.65
C ARG A 12 -7.36 -8.13 4.76
N GLN A 13 -6.36 -8.54 3.95
CA GLN A 13 -5.77 -9.87 4.00
C GLN A 13 -4.25 -9.79 3.97
N SER A 14 -3.59 -10.60 4.80
CA SER A 14 -2.13 -10.70 4.84
C SER A 14 -1.66 -12.01 4.24
N PHE A 15 -0.70 -11.93 3.31
CA PHE A 15 -0.12 -13.06 2.59
C PHE A 15 1.39 -13.23 2.84
N HIS A 16 1.94 -12.62 3.89
CA HIS A 16 3.38 -12.66 4.19
C HIS A 16 3.81 -13.84 5.08
N ARG A 17 2.85 -14.57 5.66
CA ARG A 17 3.15 -15.74 6.51
C ARG A 17 3.03 -17.02 5.70
N ILE A 18 3.77 -18.09 6.08
CA ILE A 18 3.77 -19.41 5.45
C ILE A 18 2.34 -19.80 5.07
N GLY A 19 1.58 -20.51 5.31
CA GLY A 19 0.25 -20.90 4.85
C GLY A 19 -0.54 -19.87 4.01
N SER A 20 -0.57 -18.59 4.42
CA SER A 20 -1.25 -17.54 3.63
C SER A 20 -0.49 -17.15 2.36
N ARG A 21 0.85 -17.20 2.37
CA ARG A 21 1.67 -16.98 1.18
C ARG A 21 1.45 -18.08 0.14
N GLU A 22 1.37 -19.34 0.57
CA GLU A 22 1.06 -20.48 -0.30
C GLU A 22 -0.32 -20.33 -0.96
N MET A 23 -1.31 -19.81 -0.22
CA MET A 23 -2.64 -19.50 -0.79
C MET A 23 -2.57 -18.44 -1.89
N LEU A 24 -1.74 -17.39 -1.72
CA LEU A 24 -1.54 -16.36 -2.74
C LEU A 24 -0.89 -16.94 -4.01
N LEU A 25 0.17 -17.73 -3.81
CA LEU A 25 0.98 -18.27 -4.91
C LEU A 25 0.26 -19.38 -5.66
N GLY A 26 -0.64 -20.10 -4.99
CA GLY A 26 -1.48 -21.13 -5.58
C GLY A 26 -2.74 -20.59 -6.25
N ASP A 27 -3.53 -21.50 -6.83
CA ASP A 27 -4.77 -21.16 -7.56
C ASP A 27 -6.04 -21.22 -6.70
N GLY A 28 -5.92 -21.60 -5.42
CA GLY A 28 -7.06 -21.84 -4.51
C GLY A 28 -7.85 -20.57 -4.12
N MET A 29 -7.33 -19.37 -4.38
CA MET A 29 -7.95 -18.10 -4.01
C MET A 29 -8.79 -17.46 -5.14
N GLY A 30 -9.01 -18.15 -6.26
CA GLY A 30 -9.79 -17.61 -7.39
C GLY A 30 -11.16 -17.07 -6.97
N TRP A 31 -11.88 -17.82 -6.16
CA TRP A 31 -13.19 -17.44 -5.62
C TRP A 31 -13.15 -16.14 -4.80
N PHE A 32 -12.06 -15.87 -4.07
CA PHE A 32 -11.93 -14.66 -3.24
C PHE A 32 -11.75 -13.41 -4.10
N TRP A 33 -10.92 -13.49 -5.14
CA TRP A 33 -10.69 -12.38 -6.08
C TRP A 33 -11.95 -12.07 -6.88
N GLU A 34 -12.63 -13.11 -7.37
CA GLU A 34 -13.88 -12.99 -8.11
C GLU A 34 -14.98 -12.34 -7.28
N GLN A 35 -15.21 -12.84 -6.06
CA GLN A 35 -16.20 -12.27 -5.16
C GLN A 35 -15.90 -10.81 -4.77
N ALA A 36 -14.63 -10.48 -4.50
CA ALA A 36 -14.25 -9.11 -4.20
C ALA A 36 -14.52 -8.18 -5.40
N GLN A 37 -14.22 -8.63 -6.61
CA GLN A 37 -14.49 -7.89 -7.84
C GLN A 37 -16.00 -7.71 -8.09
N GLU A 38 -16.81 -8.76 -7.97
CA GLU A 38 -18.25 -8.72 -8.18
C GLU A 38 -18.97 -7.80 -7.18
N LEU A 39 -18.52 -7.83 -5.94
CA LEU A 39 -19.07 -6.98 -4.88
C LEU A 39 -18.52 -5.55 -4.88
N ASP A 40 -17.62 -5.20 -5.82
CA ASP A 40 -16.87 -3.92 -5.80
C ASP A 40 -16.27 -3.64 -4.39
N LEU A 41 -15.68 -4.66 -3.79
CA LEU A 41 -15.13 -4.60 -2.44
C LEU A 41 -13.62 -4.37 -2.51
N PRO A 42 -13.11 -3.20 -2.12
CA PRO A 42 -11.68 -2.93 -2.14
C PRO A 42 -10.92 -3.88 -1.21
N LEU A 43 -9.80 -4.41 -1.69
CA LEU A 43 -8.91 -5.24 -0.91
C LEU A 43 -7.66 -4.47 -0.50
N MET A 44 -7.28 -4.59 0.77
CA MET A 44 -5.99 -4.15 1.29
C MET A 44 -5.18 -5.41 1.56
N ILE A 45 -4.05 -5.56 0.89
CA ILE A 45 -3.26 -6.79 1.03
C ILE A 45 -1.83 -6.51 1.41
N LEU A 46 -1.31 -7.29 2.35
CA LEU A 46 0.12 -7.34 2.63
C LEU A 46 0.72 -8.54 1.90
N VAL A 47 1.51 -8.25 0.89
CA VAL A 47 2.25 -9.20 0.05
C VAL A 47 3.72 -8.82 0.07
N LEU A 48 4.62 -9.77 0.15
CA LEU A 48 6.06 -9.50 0.09
C LEU A 48 6.45 -8.94 -1.29
N GLN A 49 7.44 -8.05 -1.32
CA GLN A 49 7.88 -7.43 -2.58
C GLN A 49 8.28 -8.45 -3.66
N GLU A 50 8.87 -9.57 -3.26
CA GLU A 50 9.26 -10.66 -4.18
C GLU A 50 8.06 -11.36 -4.83
N ASP A 51 6.89 -11.35 -4.18
CA ASP A 51 5.66 -11.99 -4.65
C ASP A 51 4.74 -11.03 -5.44
N MET A 52 5.11 -9.75 -5.58
CA MET A 52 4.31 -8.75 -6.31
C MET A 52 4.00 -9.13 -7.77
N PRO A 53 4.87 -9.86 -8.52
CA PRO A 53 4.51 -10.34 -9.85
C PRO A 53 3.20 -11.16 -9.86
N ARG A 54 2.94 -11.95 -8.81
CA ARG A 54 1.69 -12.71 -8.67
C ARG A 54 0.47 -11.80 -8.53
N VAL A 55 0.61 -10.68 -7.84
CA VAL A 55 -0.47 -9.67 -7.76
C VAL A 55 -0.77 -9.10 -9.15
N GLY A 56 0.26 -8.87 -9.96
CA GLY A 56 0.11 -8.44 -11.35
C GLY A 56 -0.71 -9.42 -12.18
N GLU A 57 -0.46 -10.73 -12.05
CA GLU A 57 -1.24 -11.77 -12.73
C GLU A 57 -2.71 -11.77 -12.27
N ILE A 58 -2.95 -11.62 -10.96
CA ILE A 58 -4.29 -11.56 -10.38
C ILE A 58 -5.07 -10.39 -10.96
N VAL A 59 -4.52 -9.17 -10.99
CA VAL A 59 -5.26 -8.01 -11.49
C VAL A 59 -5.45 -8.00 -13.00
N MET A 60 -4.61 -8.69 -13.77
CA MET A 60 -4.84 -8.94 -15.19
C MET A 60 -6.03 -9.88 -15.42
N ARG A 61 -6.19 -10.88 -14.56
CA ARG A 61 -7.32 -11.82 -14.61
C ARG A 61 -8.62 -11.21 -14.08
N TYR A 62 -8.50 -10.29 -13.10
CA TYR A 62 -9.63 -9.61 -12.46
C TYR A 62 -9.50 -8.08 -12.59
N PRO A 63 -9.77 -7.51 -13.78
CA PRO A 63 -9.41 -6.13 -14.11
C PRO A 63 -10.23 -5.04 -13.36
N ARG A 64 -11.35 -5.40 -12.76
CA ARG A 64 -12.14 -4.48 -11.91
C ARG A 64 -11.81 -4.62 -10.42
N LEU A 65 -10.98 -5.61 -10.04
CA LEU A 65 -10.57 -5.82 -8.66
C LEU A 65 -9.70 -4.65 -8.20
N ARG A 66 -10.08 -3.98 -7.13
CA ARG A 66 -9.33 -2.86 -6.54
C ARG A 66 -8.45 -3.34 -5.40
N ILE A 67 -7.14 -3.12 -5.53
CA ILE A 67 -6.14 -3.55 -4.53
C ILE A 67 -5.34 -2.36 -4.03
N ALA A 68 -5.20 -2.24 -2.70
CA ALA A 68 -4.22 -1.39 -2.05
C ALA A 68 -3.15 -2.26 -1.37
N LEU A 69 -1.89 -2.08 -1.76
CA LEU A 69 -0.75 -2.81 -1.20
C LEU A 69 -0.32 -2.19 0.13
N ASP A 70 -0.35 -2.97 1.20
CA ASP A 70 0.07 -2.52 2.53
C ASP A 70 1.59 -2.33 2.60
N HIS A 71 2.04 -1.19 3.14
CA HIS A 71 3.43 -0.88 3.49
C HIS A 71 4.45 -1.10 2.34
N LEU A 72 4.05 -0.92 1.07
CA LEU A 72 4.87 -1.23 -0.12
C LEU A 72 5.39 -2.68 -0.14
N GLY A 73 4.73 -3.61 0.53
CA GLY A 73 5.19 -4.99 0.67
C GLY A 73 6.45 -5.15 1.53
N LEU A 74 6.83 -4.11 2.28
CA LEU A 74 7.96 -4.15 3.19
C LEU A 74 7.64 -5.03 4.40
N HIS A 75 8.58 -5.88 4.80
CA HIS A 75 8.38 -6.81 5.91
C HIS A 75 9.60 -6.89 6.82
N GLU A 76 10.79 -7.03 6.27
CA GLU A 76 12.05 -7.20 6.99
C GLU A 76 13.15 -6.29 6.43
N GLY A 77 14.23 -6.14 7.20
CA GLY A 77 15.39 -5.38 6.80
C GLY A 77 15.25 -3.87 7.00
N ARG A 78 16.31 -3.16 6.63
CA ARG A 78 16.37 -1.69 6.64
C ARG A 78 17.15 -1.22 5.43
N ASP A 79 16.89 0.04 5.05
CA ASP A 79 17.57 0.71 3.94
C ASP A 79 17.50 -0.16 2.66
N GLU A 80 18.57 -0.29 1.90
CA GLU A 80 18.63 -1.08 0.65
C GLU A 80 18.18 -2.53 0.86
N GLY A 81 18.42 -3.11 2.05
CA GLY A 81 18.01 -4.47 2.39
C GLY A 81 16.49 -4.64 2.43
N ALA A 82 15.77 -3.63 2.95
CA ALA A 82 14.30 -3.63 2.97
C ALA A 82 13.70 -3.44 1.57
N PHE A 83 14.40 -2.73 0.69
CA PHE A 83 13.94 -2.37 -0.66
C PHE A 83 14.51 -3.27 -1.77
N LYS A 84 15.05 -4.44 -1.43
CA LYS A 84 15.73 -5.35 -2.36
C LYS A 84 14.90 -5.70 -3.61
N HIS A 85 13.60 -5.86 -3.48
CA HIS A 85 12.69 -6.21 -4.57
C HIS A 85 11.72 -5.06 -4.92
N PHE A 86 12.08 -3.82 -4.58
CA PHE A 86 11.24 -2.65 -4.75
C PHE A 86 10.80 -2.40 -6.19
N ALA A 87 11.62 -2.75 -7.19
CA ALA A 87 11.28 -2.67 -8.60
C ALA A 87 9.98 -3.42 -8.94
N ASN A 88 9.66 -4.51 -8.22
CA ASN A 88 8.41 -5.25 -8.41
C ASN A 88 7.18 -4.44 -7.97
N VAL A 89 7.33 -3.62 -6.91
CA VAL A 89 6.26 -2.70 -6.47
C VAL A 89 6.02 -1.65 -7.54
N ILE A 90 7.08 -1.04 -8.06
CA ILE A 90 7.01 0.00 -9.09
C ILE A 90 6.40 -0.56 -10.38
N ALA A 91 6.75 -1.79 -10.77
CA ALA A 91 6.21 -2.44 -11.97
C ALA A 91 4.68 -2.62 -11.94
N LEU A 92 4.07 -2.69 -10.75
CA LEU A 92 2.63 -2.78 -10.60
C LEU A 92 1.88 -1.47 -10.86
N ALA A 93 2.57 -0.33 -10.90
CA ALA A 93 1.95 0.97 -11.15
C ALA A 93 1.26 1.09 -12.51
N LYS A 94 1.63 0.24 -13.48
CA LYS A 94 0.97 0.13 -14.79
C LYS A 94 -0.50 -0.30 -14.69
N HIS A 95 -0.90 -0.93 -13.59
CA HIS A 95 -2.28 -1.37 -13.37
C HIS A 95 -3.06 -0.27 -12.64
N PRO A 96 -4.08 0.36 -13.26
CA PRO A 96 -4.78 1.52 -12.70
C PRO A 96 -5.61 1.18 -11.44
N ASN A 97 -5.94 -0.08 -11.25
CA ASN A 97 -6.70 -0.62 -10.12
C ASN A 97 -5.82 -1.02 -8.91
N ILE A 98 -4.50 -0.74 -8.97
CA ILE A 98 -3.58 -0.93 -7.84
C ILE A 98 -3.20 0.43 -7.25
N CYS A 99 -3.34 0.54 -5.94
CA CYS A 99 -2.84 1.61 -5.10
C CYS A 99 -1.81 1.07 -4.09
N VAL A 100 -1.06 1.94 -3.47
CA VAL A 100 -0.06 1.57 -2.47
C VAL A 100 -0.21 2.40 -1.20
N LYS A 101 0.06 1.79 -0.05
CA LYS A 101 0.16 2.48 1.23
C LYS A 101 1.63 2.69 1.57
N THR A 102 2.03 3.95 1.65
CA THR A 102 3.34 4.41 2.12
C THR A 102 3.32 4.56 3.65
N SER A 103 2.90 3.50 4.33
CA SER A 103 2.69 3.49 5.77
C SER A 103 3.85 2.85 6.52
N CYS A 104 4.11 3.34 7.73
CA CYS A 104 5.15 2.83 8.65
C CYS A 104 6.57 2.81 8.04
N LEU A 105 6.87 3.65 7.06
CA LEU A 105 8.17 3.63 6.37
C LEU A 105 9.37 3.87 7.29
N PRO A 106 9.29 4.68 8.38
CA PRO A 106 10.38 4.82 9.33
C PRO A 106 10.88 3.52 9.96
N LEU A 107 10.07 2.44 9.97
CA LEU A 107 10.48 1.13 10.47
C LEU A 107 11.59 0.49 9.61
N TYR A 108 11.63 0.85 8.34
CA TYR A 108 12.46 0.21 7.32
C TYR A 108 13.71 1.04 6.96
N THR A 109 14.11 1.95 7.83
CA THR A 109 15.38 2.68 7.71
C THR A 109 16.14 2.69 9.03
N ALA A 110 17.47 2.80 8.94
CA ALA A 110 18.34 3.04 10.09
C ALA A 110 18.44 4.53 10.44
N ASP A 111 17.96 5.42 9.57
CA ASP A 111 18.01 6.85 9.80
C ASP A 111 17.11 7.28 10.97
N ALA A 112 17.61 8.23 11.76
CA ALA A 112 16.77 9.05 12.60
C ALA A 112 15.92 10.01 11.74
N TYR A 113 14.88 10.61 12.35
CA TYR A 113 14.12 11.68 11.71
C TYR A 113 15.08 12.77 11.16
N PRO A 114 14.90 13.22 9.93
CA PRO A 114 13.75 13.06 9.03
C PRO A 114 13.82 11.89 8.01
N PHE A 115 14.52 10.81 8.31
CA PHE A 115 14.49 9.55 7.52
C PHE A 115 14.93 9.74 6.06
N ARG A 116 16.01 10.47 5.81
CA ARG A 116 16.45 10.93 4.47
C ARG A 116 16.73 9.80 3.49
N ARG A 117 17.23 8.65 3.97
CA ARG A 117 17.55 7.50 3.11
C ARG A 117 16.34 6.94 2.36
N ILE A 118 15.14 7.07 2.91
CA ILE A 118 13.92 6.57 2.27
C ILE A 118 13.20 7.62 1.39
N HIS A 119 13.65 8.89 1.38
CA HIS A 119 13.03 9.95 0.55
C HIS A 119 13.02 9.57 -0.95
N GLY A 120 14.10 8.98 -1.45
CA GLY A 120 14.21 8.55 -2.85
C GLY A 120 13.15 7.51 -3.21
N TYR A 121 12.95 6.49 -2.37
CA TYR A 121 11.94 5.46 -2.57
C TYR A 121 10.51 6.04 -2.55
N VAL A 122 10.22 6.96 -1.62
CA VAL A 122 8.91 7.62 -1.55
C VAL A 122 8.65 8.46 -2.81
N ARG A 123 9.68 9.17 -3.31
CA ARG A 123 9.59 9.94 -4.55
C ARG A 123 9.36 9.04 -5.77
N GLU A 124 10.01 7.90 -5.82
CA GLU A 124 9.83 6.94 -6.92
C GLU A 124 8.42 6.35 -6.91
N VAL A 125 7.86 6.00 -5.73
CA VAL A 125 6.46 5.59 -5.60
C VAL A 125 5.52 6.68 -6.11
N TYR A 126 5.74 7.92 -5.69
CA TYR A 126 4.92 9.04 -6.15
C TYR A 126 4.99 9.22 -7.67
N ASN A 127 6.18 9.14 -8.27
CA ASN A 127 6.35 9.26 -9.72
C ASN A 127 5.62 8.14 -10.48
N ALA A 128 5.59 6.91 -9.93
CA ALA A 128 4.96 5.76 -10.56
C ALA A 128 3.44 5.73 -10.38
N TYR A 129 2.95 5.99 -9.18
CA TYR A 129 1.53 5.84 -8.82
C TYR A 129 0.75 7.16 -8.85
N GLY A 130 1.41 8.28 -8.65
CA GLY A 130 0.78 9.59 -8.47
C GLY A 130 0.06 9.73 -7.13
N ALA A 131 -0.29 10.95 -6.75
CA ALA A 131 -0.93 11.28 -5.47
C ALA A 131 -2.28 10.57 -5.24
N ARG A 132 -3.00 10.21 -6.31
CA ARG A 132 -4.32 9.55 -6.22
C ARG A 132 -4.25 8.06 -5.88
N ARG A 133 -3.08 7.43 -6.04
CA ARG A 133 -2.89 6.00 -5.80
C ARG A 133 -1.79 5.71 -4.76
N MET A 134 -1.36 6.72 -4.03
CA MET A 134 -0.39 6.65 -2.93
C MET A 134 -1.06 7.13 -1.65
N PHE A 135 -1.14 6.29 -0.63
CA PHE A 135 -1.85 6.58 0.61
C PHE A 135 -0.89 6.59 1.80
N TRP A 136 -0.89 7.67 2.56
CA TRP A 136 -0.21 7.71 3.85
C TRP A 136 -0.93 6.85 4.89
N GLY A 137 -0.20 6.35 5.88
CA GLY A 137 -0.72 5.68 7.06
C GLY A 137 0.36 5.51 8.13
N SER A 138 -0.04 5.47 9.39
CA SER A 138 0.90 5.34 10.51
C SER A 138 1.34 3.91 10.77
N ASP A 139 0.44 2.92 10.69
CA ASP A 139 0.63 1.60 11.29
C ASP A 139 1.14 1.73 12.74
N LEU A 140 0.39 2.50 13.54
CA LEU A 140 0.81 3.09 14.81
C LEU A 140 1.42 2.07 15.79
N SER A 141 0.90 0.84 15.81
CA SER A 141 1.40 -0.23 16.69
C SER A 141 2.84 -0.67 16.36
N ARG A 142 3.35 -0.34 15.17
CA ARG A 142 4.70 -0.68 14.69
C ARG A 142 5.58 0.54 14.43
N LEU A 143 5.02 1.75 14.50
CA LEU A 143 5.74 2.98 14.20
C LEU A 143 6.89 3.20 15.18
N PRO A 144 8.17 3.26 14.75
CA PRO A 144 9.33 3.35 15.64
C PRO A 144 9.65 4.78 16.10
N CYS A 145 8.83 5.75 15.73
CA CYS A 145 8.98 7.16 16.05
C CYS A 145 7.65 7.73 16.59
N SER A 146 7.66 9.00 17.02
CA SER A 146 6.41 9.64 17.44
C SER A 146 5.42 9.74 16.27
N TYR A 147 4.12 9.69 16.57
CA TYR A 147 3.07 9.91 15.56
C TYR A 147 3.28 11.23 14.81
N ARG A 148 3.65 12.29 15.53
CA ARG A 148 3.97 13.60 14.95
C ARG A 148 5.08 13.48 13.90
N GLN A 149 6.18 12.81 14.19
CA GLN A 149 7.25 12.60 13.22
C GLN A 149 6.79 11.80 12.01
N GLY A 150 5.91 10.80 12.18
CA GLY A 150 5.30 10.08 11.07
C GLY A 150 4.46 10.97 10.16
N VAL A 151 3.77 11.96 10.71
CA VAL A 151 3.01 12.97 9.94
C VAL A 151 3.95 13.98 9.30
N THR A 152 4.82 14.65 10.11
CA THR A 152 5.69 15.74 9.63
C THR A 152 6.71 15.24 8.61
N TYR A 153 7.04 13.96 8.60
CA TYR A 153 7.83 13.35 7.53
C TYR A 153 7.22 13.61 6.14
N PHE A 154 5.90 13.51 6.00
CA PHE A 154 5.20 13.77 4.74
C PHE A 154 4.87 15.24 4.54
N THR A 155 4.47 15.96 5.60
CA THR A 155 3.97 17.35 5.47
C THR A 155 5.09 18.38 5.39
N ASP A 156 6.24 18.13 6.03
CA ASP A 156 7.29 19.11 6.22
C ASP A 156 8.59 18.74 5.50
N GLU A 157 8.93 17.43 5.45
CA GLU A 157 10.24 16.98 4.98
C GLU A 157 10.27 16.57 3.50
N LEU A 158 9.11 16.24 2.92
CA LEU A 158 8.98 15.97 1.48
C LEU A 158 8.59 17.27 0.75
N ASP A 159 9.56 18.14 0.52
CA ASP A 159 9.39 19.50 -0.02
C ASP A 159 8.70 19.56 -1.39
N TRP A 160 8.73 18.46 -2.13
CA TRP A 160 8.09 18.28 -3.43
C TRP A 160 6.61 17.86 -3.35
N LEU A 161 6.12 17.45 -2.18
CA LEU A 161 4.73 16.99 -1.97
C LEU A 161 3.95 18.07 -1.23
N LYS A 162 3.17 18.90 -1.94
CA LYS A 162 2.49 20.07 -1.37
C LYS A 162 1.07 20.26 -1.92
N GLY A 163 0.32 21.10 -1.24
CA GLY A 163 -1.00 21.52 -1.68
C GLY A 163 -1.97 20.36 -1.84
N GLY A 164 -2.76 20.38 -2.90
CA GLY A 164 -3.80 19.38 -3.13
C GLY A 164 -3.26 17.95 -3.31
N GLU A 165 -2.02 17.76 -3.74
CA GLU A 165 -1.40 16.44 -3.84
C GLU A 165 -1.03 15.89 -2.46
N LEU A 166 -0.53 16.73 -1.56
CA LEU A 166 -0.34 16.36 -0.15
C LEU A 166 -1.67 15.94 0.49
N ASP A 167 -2.75 16.71 0.28
CA ASP A 167 -4.08 16.37 0.79
C ASP A 167 -4.57 15.00 0.28
N LEU A 168 -4.31 14.69 -0.99
CA LEU A 168 -4.64 13.40 -1.58
C LEU A 168 -3.89 12.28 -0.87
N VAL A 169 -2.58 12.38 -0.77
CA VAL A 169 -1.72 11.36 -0.14
C VAL A 169 -2.07 11.18 1.33
N MET A 170 -2.32 12.28 2.07
CA MET A 170 -2.57 12.25 3.51
C MET A 170 -3.96 11.74 3.90
N GLY A 171 -4.86 11.48 2.94
CA GLY A 171 -6.13 10.80 3.25
C GLY A 171 -7.24 10.96 2.22
N ARG A 172 -7.33 12.09 1.50
CA ARG A 172 -8.44 12.33 0.57
C ARG A 172 -8.53 11.26 -0.52
N ALA A 173 -7.39 10.82 -1.07
CA ALA A 173 -7.37 9.76 -2.08
C ALA A 173 -7.84 8.41 -1.52
N LEU A 174 -7.49 8.06 -0.29
CA LEU A 174 -7.98 6.86 0.37
C LEU A 174 -9.50 6.91 0.57
N CYS A 175 -10.06 8.06 0.98
CA CYS A 175 -11.50 8.23 1.11
C CYS A 175 -12.21 8.03 -0.22
N GLN A 176 -11.67 8.61 -1.30
CA GLN A 176 -12.19 8.40 -2.66
C GLN A 176 -12.12 6.93 -3.08
N TRP A 177 -11.00 6.26 -2.80
CA TRP A 177 -10.78 4.85 -3.10
C TRP A 177 -11.79 3.94 -2.38
N LEU A 178 -12.16 4.27 -1.15
CA LEU A 178 -13.09 3.52 -0.31
C LEU A 178 -14.57 3.93 -0.53
N ASN A 179 -14.86 4.87 -1.44
CA ASN A 179 -16.18 5.49 -1.57
C ASN A 179 -16.71 6.00 -0.20
N TRP A 180 -15.83 6.64 0.56
CA TRP A 180 -16.13 7.19 1.87
C TRP A 180 -16.31 8.70 1.75
N ALA A 181 -17.55 9.17 1.91
CA ALA A 181 -17.83 10.61 1.95
C ALA A 181 -17.22 11.21 3.24
N VAL A 182 -16.46 12.29 3.09
CA VAL A 182 -15.90 13.14 4.16
C VAL A 182 -16.38 14.55 3.98
#